data_ae8a5337f375b47bc22bdf3d7147f21b
#
_entry.id   ae8a5337f375b47bc22bdf3d7147f21b
#
_cell.length_a   1.000
_cell.length_b   1.000
_cell.length_c   1.000
_cell.angle_alpha   90.00
_cell.angle_beta   90.00
_cell.angle_gamma   90.00
#
_symmetry.space_group_name_H-M   'P 1'
#
loop_
_entity.id
_entity.type
_entity.pdbx_description
1 polymer ?
#
loop_
_entity_poly.entity_id
_entity_poly.type
_entity_poly.pdbx_seq_one_letter_code
_entity_poly.pdbx_strand_id
1 'polypeptide(L)'
;MNGNYEVSRVDATVTSTADCQSQQVALCPKFQHTFEILGKKWNGLILEVLLNNGNSRFKDIAQLIPRCSDRVLVERLKELESEGLVDRLTHKDSALIEYALTDKGRGLNSVMAAAHAWGDAWVTDAECHANEK
;
A
#
# COMPACT_ATOMS: atom_id res chain seq x y z
N MET A 1 1.79 10.38 -27.53
CA MET A 1 1.68 10.44 -27.04
C MET A 1 1.64 11.29 -26.37
N ASN A 2 1.65 11.68 -26.07
CA ASN A 2 1.72 12.47 -25.45
C ASN A 2 0.83 13.45 -25.43
N GLY A 3 0.31 13.83 -26.19
CA GLY A 3 -0.50 14.83 -26.22
C GLY A 3 -1.48 14.70 -25.21
N ASN A 4 -1.96 13.72 -25.00
CA ASN A 4 -2.90 13.62 -24.09
C ASN A 4 -2.50 14.01 -22.85
N TYR A 5 -1.38 13.90 -22.51
CA TYR A 5 -1.00 14.29 -21.40
C TYR A 5 -1.38 15.61 -21.10
N GLU A 6 -1.16 16.51 -21.80
CA GLU A 6 -1.46 17.80 -21.51
C GLU A 6 -2.86 17.99 -21.39
N VAL A 7 -3.56 17.43 -22.04
CA VAL A 7 -4.86 17.63 -21.96
C VAL A 7 -5.28 17.34 -20.64
N SER A 8 -4.85 16.37 -20.11
CA SER A 8 -5.30 16.06 -18.90
C SER A 8 -4.97 17.06 -17.97
N ARG A 9 -3.94 17.66 -18.09
CA ARG A 9 -3.59 18.56 -17.17
C ARG A 9 -4.54 19.60 -17.16
N VAL A 10 -4.95 20.01 -18.16
CA VAL A 10 -5.77 21.07 -18.21
C VAL A 10 -6.95 20.77 -17.49
N ASP A 11 -7.46 19.72 -17.59
CA ASP A 11 -8.61 19.55 -16.95
C ASP A 11 -8.47 19.54 -15.64
N ALA A 12 -7.54 19.17 -15.25
CA ALA A 12 -7.39 19.10 -13.93
C ALA A 12 -7.80 20.25 -13.33
N THR A 13 -7.69 21.18 -13.87
CA THR A 13 -7.96 22.29 -13.25
C THR A 13 -9.16 22.28 -12.65
N VAL A 14 -9.91 21.78 -12.95
CA VAL A 14 -11.08 21.93 -12.49
C VAL A 14 -11.34 21.39 -11.33
N THR A 15 -10.91 20.69 -10.91
CA THR A 15 -11.27 20.12 -9.88
C THR A 15 -11.29 20.50 -8.77
N SER A 16 -11.59 20.58 -8.29
CA SER A 16 -11.80 20.96 -7.23
C SER A 16 -11.20 20.48 -6.18
N THR A 17 -10.90 19.71 -5.98
CA THR A 17 -10.36 19.28 -4.97
C THR A 17 -9.47 20.19 -4.56
N ALA A 18 -9.76 21.09 -4.11
CA ALA A 18 -8.96 22.03 -3.72
C ALA A 18 -7.90 21.55 -2.97
N ASP A 19 -8.02 20.71 -2.18
CA ASP A 19 -6.94 20.39 -1.44
C ASP A 19 -5.89 19.84 -2.19
N CYS A 20 -6.07 19.24 -3.15
CA CYS A 20 -5.06 18.65 -3.80
C CYS A 20 -4.49 19.48 -4.78
N GLN A 21 -5.02 20.38 -5.22
CA GLN A 21 -4.47 21.11 -6.24
C GLN A 21 -3.86 22.26 -6.03
N SER A 22 -3.58 22.60 -5.41
CA SER A 22 -2.98 23.74 -5.24
C SER A 22 -2.36 24.40 -6.26
N GLN A 23 -1.50 24.38 -6.60
CA GLN A 23 -0.92 25.16 -7.50
C GLN A 23 -0.66 24.65 -8.72
N GLN A 24 -0.12 25.15 -9.43
CA GLN A 24 0.08 24.81 -10.67
C GLN A 24 0.77 23.61 -10.81
N VAL A 25 1.73 23.39 -10.64
CA VAL A 25 2.38 22.30 -10.86
C VAL A 25 2.24 21.47 -9.91
N ALA A 26 1.56 21.64 -9.27
CA ALA A 26 1.52 20.99 -8.27
C ALA A 26 1.44 19.63 -8.09
N LEU A 27 2.11 19.09 -7.31
CA LEU A 27 1.98 17.74 -7.02
C LEU A 27 0.98 17.64 -5.91
N CYS A 28 0.02 16.82 -6.05
CA CYS A 28 -1.04 16.66 -5.08
C CYS A 28 -0.50 16.06 -3.79
N PRO A 29 -0.60 16.73 -2.68
CA PRO A 29 -0.07 16.20 -1.43
C PRO A 29 -0.68 14.88 -1.01
N LYS A 30 -1.94 14.65 -1.32
CA LYS A 30 -2.57 13.39 -0.98
C LYS A 30 -1.99 12.27 -1.80
N PHE A 31 -1.74 12.53 -3.06
CA PHE A 31 -1.14 11.54 -3.93
C PHE A 31 0.29 11.24 -3.46
N GLN A 32 1.03 12.27 -3.08
CA GLN A 32 2.36 12.06 -2.60
C GLN A 32 2.37 11.22 -1.35
N HIS A 33 1.51 11.51 -0.41
CA HIS A 33 1.45 10.76 0.83
C HIS A 33 1.09 9.30 0.58
N THR A 34 0.18 9.06 -0.37
CA THR A 34 -0.20 7.71 -0.71
C THR A 34 1.00 6.90 -1.17
N PHE A 35 1.83 7.52 -2.01
CA PHE A 35 2.98 6.79 -2.49
C PHE A 35 4.12 6.73 -1.49
N GLU A 36 4.16 7.63 -0.53
CA GLU A 36 5.12 7.48 0.56
C GLU A 36 4.79 6.23 1.36
N ILE A 37 3.52 5.92 1.52
CA ILE A 37 3.14 4.73 2.24
C ILE A 37 3.39 3.51 1.37
N LEU A 38 2.87 3.49 0.17
CA LEU A 38 2.93 2.30 -0.66
C LEU A 38 4.30 2.04 -1.24
N GLY A 39 5.10 3.08 -1.38
CA GLY A 39 6.43 2.91 -1.94
C GLY A 39 7.45 2.44 -0.95
N LYS A 40 7.11 2.39 0.34
CA LYS A 40 8.07 1.94 1.30
C LYS A 40 8.19 0.44 1.22
N LYS A 41 9.40 -0.04 1.24
CA LYS A 41 9.63 -1.44 1.04
C LYS A 41 8.83 -2.28 2.02
N TRP A 42 8.22 -3.31 1.56
CA TRP A 42 7.45 -4.29 2.28
C TRP A 42 6.01 -3.87 2.59
N ASN A 43 5.68 -2.58 2.58
CA ASN A 43 4.34 -2.14 2.94
C ASN A 43 3.28 -2.74 2.02
N GLY A 44 3.52 -2.72 0.73
CA GLY A 44 2.54 -3.27 -0.22
C GLY A 44 2.30 -4.75 0.02
N LEU A 45 3.37 -5.50 0.32
CA LEU A 45 3.22 -6.94 0.54
C LEU A 45 2.48 -7.21 1.84
N ILE A 46 2.72 -6.43 2.88
CA ILE A 46 2.01 -6.62 4.13
C ILE A 46 0.52 -6.36 3.93
N LEU A 47 0.21 -5.27 3.23
CA LEU A 47 -1.18 -4.95 2.97
C LEU A 47 -1.84 -6.04 2.14
N GLU A 48 -1.09 -6.59 1.20
CA GLU A 48 -1.62 -7.64 0.36
C GLU A 48 -1.94 -8.90 1.18
N VAL A 49 -1.07 -9.25 2.10
CA VAL A 49 -1.32 -10.41 2.95
C VAL A 49 -2.61 -10.18 3.74
N LEU A 50 -2.78 -9.00 4.30
CA LEU A 50 -3.96 -8.74 5.10
C LEU A 50 -5.23 -8.63 4.26
N LEU A 51 -5.11 -8.15 3.03
CA LEU A 51 -6.28 -8.11 2.16
C LEU A 51 -6.71 -9.51 1.75
N ASN A 52 -5.76 -10.39 1.51
CA ASN A 52 -6.09 -11.72 1.04
C ASN A 52 -6.43 -12.70 2.15
N ASN A 53 -5.77 -12.60 3.27
CA ASN A 53 -5.94 -13.58 4.32
C ASN A 53 -6.75 -13.10 5.51
N GLY A 54 -7.03 -11.83 5.58
CA GLY A 54 -7.76 -11.31 6.72
C GLY A 54 -6.86 -11.17 7.93
N ASN A 55 -7.42 -11.17 9.10
CA ASN A 55 -6.65 -10.98 10.31
C ASN A 55 -5.56 -12.03 10.41
N SER A 56 -4.38 -11.61 10.73
CA SER A 56 -3.22 -12.51 10.73
C SER A 56 -2.31 -12.19 11.89
N ARG A 57 -1.66 -13.22 12.40
CA ARG A 57 -0.70 -13.03 13.47
C ARG A 57 0.64 -12.67 12.88
N PHE A 58 1.49 -12.09 13.70
CA PHE A 58 2.81 -11.71 13.22
C PHE A 58 3.51 -12.85 12.52
N LYS A 59 3.50 -14.04 13.11
CA LYS A 59 4.23 -15.10 12.50
C LYS A 59 3.62 -15.52 11.19
N ASP A 60 2.34 -15.39 11.01
CA ASP A 60 1.73 -15.76 9.75
C ASP A 60 2.16 -14.80 8.65
N ILE A 61 2.23 -13.51 8.98
CA ILE A 61 2.68 -12.52 8.02
C ILE A 61 4.16 -12.77 7.71
N ALA A 62 4.95 -13.03 8.73
CA ALA A 62 6.37 -13.27 8.54
C ALA A 62 6.64 -14.46 7.64
N GLN A 63 5.84 -15.50 7.77
CA GLN A 63 6.03 -16.67 6.93
C GLN A 63 5.71 -16.37 5.46
N LEU A 64 4.80 -15.47 5.20
CA LEU A 64 4.44 -15.15 3.83
C LEU A 64 5.37 -14.15 3.20
N ILE A 65 6.18 -13.45 4.00
CA ILE A 65 7.12 -12.48 3.49
C ILE A 65 8.49 -12.83 4.06
N PRO A 66 9.05 -13.97 3.70
CA PRO A 66 10.24 -14.46 4.37
C PRO A 66 11.48 -13.62 4.17
N ARG A 67 11.52 -12.79 3.16
CA ARG A 67 12.71 -12.00 2.94
C ARG A 67 12.71 -10.73 3.78
N CYS A 68 11.62 -10.42 4.46
CA CYS A 68 11.55 -9.27 5.33
C CYS A 68 11.97 -9.74 6.72
N SER A 69 12.96 -9.11 7.34
CA SER A 69 13.36 -9.54 8.66
C SER A 69 12.29 -9.21 9.67
N ASP A 70 12.27 -9.92 10.76
CA ASP A 70 11.27 -9.69 11.80
C ASP A 70 11.37 -8.27 12.33
N ARG A 71 12.58 -7.75 12.48
CA ARG A 71 12.73 -6.43 12.99
C ARG A 71 12.11 -5.42 12.05
N VAL A 72 12.32 -5.55 10.76
CA VAL A 72 11.75 -4.62 9.80
C VAL A 72 10.24 -4.80 9.74
N LEU A 73 9.76 -6.05 9.83
CA LEU A 73 8.32 -6.30 9.79
C LEU A 73 7.64 -5.60 10.97
N VAL A 74 8.25 -5.67 12.14
CA VAL A 74 7.70 -4.99 13.30
C VAL A 74 7.61 -3.49 13.04
N GLU A 75 8.66 -2.91 12.46
CA GLU A 75 8.67 -1.49 12.18
C GLU A 75 7.61 -1.10 11.19
N ARG A 76 7.45 -1.90 10.14
CA ARG A 76 6.47 -1.60 9.11
C ARG A 76 5.05 -1.70 9.66
N LEU A 77 4.81 -2.71 10.48
CA LEU A 77 3.48 -2.85 11.08
C LEU A 77 3.16 -1.68 12.00
N LYS A 78 4.15 -1.20 12.73
CA LYS A 78 3.92 -0.04 13.58
C LYS A 78 3.62 1.21 12.75
N GLU A 79 4.32 1.36 11.65
CA GLU A 79 4.07 2.50 10.79
C GLU A 79 2.69 2.42 10.15
N LEU A 80 2.28 1.24 9.71
CA LEU A 80 0.97 1.08 9.11
C LEU A 80 -0.14 1.31 10.15
N GLU A 81 0.13 0.93 11.38
CA GLU A 81 -0.80 1.17 12.44
C GLU A 81 -0.90 2.68 12.70
N SER A 82 0.22 3.35 12.72
CA SER A 82 0.26 4.78 12.92
C SER A 82 -0.46 5.54 11.81
N GLU A 83 -0.42 5.02 10.59
CA GLU A 83 -1.13 5.65 9.48
C GLU A 83 -2.62 5.32 9.48
N GLY A 84 -3.05 4.50 10.40
CA GLY A 84 -4.46 4.14 10.48
C GLY A 84 -4.88 3.08 9.49
N LEU A 85 -3.95 2.33 8.93
CA LEU A 85 -4.29 1.31 7.96
C LEU A 85 -4.44 -0.06 8.58
N VAL A 86 -3.80 -0.27 9.70
CA VAL A 86 -3.78 -1.57 10.34
C VAL A 86 -4.06 -1.39 11.82
N ASP A 87 -4.85 -2.29 12.39
CA ASP A 87 -5.09 -2.34 13.81
C ASP A 87 -4.36 -3.52 14.41
N ARG A 88 -3.82 -3.32 15.60
CA ARG A 88 -3.19 -4.40 16.32
C ARG A 88 -4.17 -4.83 17.38
N LEU A 89 -4.70 -6.02 17.24
CA LEU A 89 -5.77 -6.50 18.10
C LEU A 89 -5.22 -7.39 19.19
N THR A 90 -5.57 -7.09 20.41
CA THR A 90 -5.21 -7.96 21.51
C THR A 90 -6.47 -8.57 22.07
N HIS A 91 -6.33 -9.67 22.75
CA HIS A 91 -7.48 -10.39 23.25
C HIS A 91 -7.36 -10.53 24.75
N LYS A 92 -8.49 -10.37 25.53
CA LYS A 92 -8.46 -10.34 26.86
C LYS A 92 -7.94 -11.59 27.40
N ASP A 93 -7.84 -12.32 27.87
CA ASP A 93 -7.38 -13.51 28.46
C ASP A 93 -6.47 -14.34 27.57
N SER A 94 -5.73 -13.70 26.69
CA SER A 94 -4.91 -14.44 25.76
C SER A 94 -3.71 -13.61 25.35
N ALA A 95 -2.62 -14.26 25.05
CA ALA A 95 -1.46 -13.57 24.54
C ALA A 95 -1.54 -13.38 23.03
N LEU A 96 -2.63 -13.80 22.43
CA LEU A 96 -2.76 -13.71 20.99
C LEU A 96 -2.83 -12.27 20.55
N ILE A 97 -2.04 -11.92 19.55
CA ILE A 97 -2.08 -10.61 18.93
C ILE A 97 -2.27 -10.79 17.45
N GLU A 98 -3.24 -10.12 16.90
CA GLU A 98 -3.51 -10.20 15.48
C GLU A 98 -3.46 -8.82 14.86
N TYR A 99 -3.19 -8.76 13.58
CA TYR A 99 -3.21 -7.54 12.82
C TYR A 99 -4.37 -7.61 11.82
N ALA A 100 -5.08 -6.52 11.70
CA ALA A 100 -6.25 -6.48 10.82
C ALA A 100 -6.27 -5.16 10.08
N LEU A 101 -6.83 -5.13 8.90
CA LEU A 101 -6.96 -3.87 8.18
C LEU A 101 -8.11 -3.08 8.76
N THR A 102 -7.93 -1.79 8.83
CA THR A 102 -9.02 -0.88 9.15
C THR A 102 -9.85 -0.64 7.90
N ASP A 103 -10.91 0.13 8.00
CA ASP A 103 -11.68 0.53 6.82
C ASP A 103 -10.78 1.29 5.86
N LYS A 104 -9.91 2.15 6.38
CA LYS A 104 -9.00 2.90 5.56
C LYS A 104 -8.04 1.94 4.86
N GLY A 105 -7.56 0.94 5.55
CA GLY A 105 -6.67 -0.04 4.93
C GLY A 105 -7.38 -0.84 3.86
N ARG A 106 -8.61 -1.24 4.12
CA ARG A 106 -9.37 -1.99 3.12
C ARG A 106 -9.67 -1.14 1.90
N GLY A 107 -9.71 0.17 2.07
CA GLY A 107 -9.92 1.07 0.95
C GLY A 107 -8.82 1.00 -0.08
N LEU A 108 -7.65 0.43 0.27
CA LEU A 108 -6.60 0.28 -0.69
C LEU A 108 -6.82 -0.89 -1.64
N ASN A 109 -7.88 -1.66 -1.43
CA ASN A 109 -8.12 -2.83 -2.27
C ASN A 109 -8.14 -2.46 -3.76
N SER A 110 -8.77 -1.37 -4.11
CA SER A 110 -8.86 -0.98 -5.52
C SER A 110 -7.49 -0.54 -6.06
N VAL A 111 -6.68 0.08 -5.22
CA VAL A 111 -5.35 0.49 -5.63
C VAL A 111 -4.49 -0.75 -5.88
N MET A 112 -4.57 -1.73 -4.97
CA MET A 112 -3.80 -2.95 -5.10
C MET A 112 -4.25 -3.75 -6.32
N ALA A 113 -5.55 -3.78 -6.57
CA ALA A 113 -6.06 -4.49 -7.74
C ALA A 113 -5.53 -3.86 -9.03
N ALA A 114 -5.48 -2.53 -9.07
CA ALA A 114 -4.97 -1.85 -10.25
C ALA A 114 -3.47 -2.12 -10.42
N ALA A 115 -2.73 -2.18 -9.30
CA ALA A 115 -1.32 -2.48 -9.36
C ALA A 115 -1.09 -3.90 -9.88
N HIS A 116 -1.91 -4.85 -9.44
CA HIS A 116 -1.80 -6.21 -9.95
C HIS A 116 -2.09 -6.26 -11.45
N ALA A 117 -3.11 -5.56 -11.89
CA ALA A 117 -3.47 -5.58 -13.30
C ALA A 117 -2.34 -5.00 -14.15
N TRP A 118 -1.73 -3.94 -13.66
CA TRP A 118 -0.63 -3.34 -14.39
C TRP A 118 0.56 -4.31 -14.46
N GLY A 119 0.86 -4.95 -13.32
CA GLY A 119 1.96 -5.89 -13.26
C GLY A 119 1.74 -7.08 -14.18
N ASP A 120 0.51 -7.61 -14.21
CA ASP A 120 0.23 -8.74 -15.06
C ASP A 120 0.40 -8.40 -16.54
N ALA A 121 0.09 -7.19 -16.90
CA ALA A 121 0.17 -6.79 -18.29
C ALA A 121 1.59 -6.46 -18.74
N TRP A 122 2.39 -5.95 -17.81
CA TRP A 122 3.66 -5.36 -18.24
C TRP A 122 4.92 -5.95 -17.61
N VAL A 123 4.82 -6.65 -16.49
CA VAL A 123 6.01 -7.21 -15.86
C VAL A 123 6.20 -8.63 -16.36
N THR A 124 7.36 -8.94 -16.89
CA THR A 124 7.59 -10.25 -17.48
C THR A 124 8.00 -11.24 -16.42
N ASP A 125 7.92 -12.51 -16.72
CA ASP A 125 8.35 -13.54 -15.82
C ASP A 125 9.82 -13.40 -15.49
N ALA A 126 10.61 -13.00 -16.44
CA ALA A 126 12.02 -12.82 -16.19
C ALA A 126 12.26 -11.73 -15.16
N GLU A 127 11.50 -10.66 -15.25
CA GLU A 127 11.64 -9.58 -14.29
C GLU A 127 11.18 -10.02 -12.91
N CYS A 128 10.16 -10.86 -12.85
CA CYS A 128 9.71 -11.33 -11.57
C CYS A 128 10.80 -12.15 -10.90
N HIS A 129 11.40 -13.04 -11.64
CA HIS A 129 12.41 -13.90 -11.04
C HIS A 129 13.67 -13.14 -10.70
N ALA A 130 13.97 -12.10 -11.41
CA ALA A 130 15.15 -11.33 -11.11
C ALA A 130 15.09 -10.74 -9.73
N ASN A 131 13.90 -10.48 -9.24
CA ASN A 131 13.80 -9.89 -7.94
C ASN A 131 13.73 -10.89 -6.83
N GLU A 132 13.79 -12.11 -7.11
CA GLU A 132 13.75 -13.08 -6.08
C GLU A 132 15.06 -13.32 -5.42
N LYS A 133 16.13 -12.73 -5.84
CA LYS A 133 17.36 -12.96 -5.21
C LYS A 133 17.55 -12.23 -4.03
#